data_2ade2affaf65abf46a51148b1ad8e6a6
#
_entry.id   2ade2affaf65abf46a51148b1ad8e6a6
#
_cell.length_a   1.000
_cell.length_b   1.000
_cell.length_c   1.000
_cell.angle_alpha   90.00
_cell.angle_beta   90.00
_cell.angle_gamma   90.00
#
_symmetry.space_group_name_H-M   'P 1'
#
loop_
_entity.id
_entity.type
_entity.pdbx_description
1 polymer ?
#
loop_
_entity_poly.entity_id
_entity_poly.type
_entity_poly.pdbx_seq_one_letter_code
_entity_poly.pdbx_strand_id
1 'polypeptide(L)'
;MLLLLPVFAGCGLIDYYFLPPAEDTAQELYESGMDYMQEKRYSRAEDNFLKLKDRYPFSPLTPKAEIALGDAYYLDAKYPEAVDAYKEFETLHPSSPQIPYVLFQMGQANLKQFRTIDLRQDNVKEALELFYRLQESYPKSEYSKATQDSIYKCRKILAEHEIFVADFFWRTHKYGSAWHRYLYILENYGDVVEFKDYVRKQAEYSYFEYQKALSEEERERVQWTWKRLLKWL
;
A
#
# COMPACT_ATOMS: atom_id res chain seq x y z
N MET A 1 -40.14 55.95 47.97
CA MET A 1 -39.64 54.54 48.07
C MET A 1 -39.10 54.12 46.70
N LEU A 2 -37.79 54.29 46.48
CA LEU A 2 -37.14 54.04 45.20
C LEU A 2 -36.67 52.61 45.22
N LEU A 3 -37.20 51.78 44.32
CA LEU A 3 -36.82 50.38 44.11
C LEU A 3 -35.57 50.33 43.22
N LEU A 4 -34.40 50.15 43.83
CA LEU A 4 -33.16 49.80 43.15
C LEU A 4 -33.24 48.34 42.80
N LEU A 5 -33.54 48.04 41.54
CA LEU A 5 -33.36 46.68 40.93
C LEU A 5 -31.85 46.40 40.70
N PRO A 6 -31.36 45.22 41.08
CA PRO A 6 -29.96 44.89 40.88
C PRO A 6 -29.70 44.55 39.40
N VAL A 7 -28.91 45.39 38.73
CA VAL A 7 -28.39 45.16 37.34
C VAL A 7 -27.13 44.29 37.42
N PHE A 8 -27.24 43.09 37.99
CA PHE A 8 -26.06 42.17 38.08
C PHE A 8 -26.28 40.79 37.45
N ALA A 9 -27.16 40.69 36.47
CA ALA A 9 -27.38 39.39 35.81
C ALA A 9 -27.27 39.46 34.26
N GLY A 10 -26.35 40.27 33.73
CA GLY A 10 -26.35 40.57 32.29
C GLY A 10 -25.16 40.02 31.45
N CYS A 11 -24.04 39.68 32.06
CA CYS A 11 -22.87 39.29 31.26
C CYS A 11 -22.96 37.85 30.70
N GLY A 12 -23.44 36.90 31.47
CA GLY A 12 -23.48 35.48 31.02
C GLY A 12 -24.51 35.17 29.94
N LEU A 13 -25.62 35.93 29.84
CA LEU A 13 -26.63 35.75 28.79
C LEU A 13 -26.18 36.33 27.43
N ILE A 14 -25.43 37.42 27.47
CA ILE A 14 -24.86 38.04 26.24
C ILE A 14 -23.77 37.13 25.68
N ASP A 15 -22.89 36.58 26.53
CA ASP A 15 -21.86 35.66 26.13
C ASP A 15 -22.43 34.38 25.50
N TYR A 16 -23.53 33.86 26.09
CA TYR A 16 -24.18 32.64 25.58
C TYR A 16 -24.84 32.80 24.19
N TYR A 17 -25.41 33.98 23.89
CA TYR A 17 -26.15 34.21 22.66
C TYR A 17 -25.39 34.99 21.56
N PHE A 18 -24.35 35.72 21.89
CA PHE A 18 -23.68 36.63 20.93
C PHE A 18 -22.19 36.37 20.73
N LEU A 19 -21.55 35.63 21.63
CA LEU A 19 -20.17 35.21 21.37
C LEU A 19 -20.18 33.87 20.59
N PRO A 20 -19.41 33.75 19.53
CA PRO A 20 -19.20 32.46 18.91
C PRO A 20 -18.68 31.48 19.97
N PRO A 21 -19.06 30.20 19.91
CA PRO A 21 -18.53 29.19 20.84
C PRO A 21 -17.01 29.29 20.83
N ALA A 22 -16.41 29.19 22.03
CA ALA A 22 -14.95 29.18 22.13
C ALA A 22 -14.40 28.14 21.18
N GLU A 23 -13.48 28.53 20.30
CA GLU A 23 -12.84 27.60 19.38
C GLU A 23 -11.98 26.62 20.18
N ASP A 24 -12.08 25.33 19.86
CA ASP A 24 -11.24 24.31 20.45
C ASP A 24 -9.77 24.64 20.24
N THR A 25 -8.97 24.56 21.27
CA THR A 25 -7.51 24.73 21.19
C THR A 25 -6.84 23.55 20.49
N ALA A 26 -5.61 23.72 20.02
CA ALA A 26 -4.84 22.61 19.44
C ALA A 26 -4.70 21.42 20.40
N GLN A 27 -4.59 21.69 21.71
CA GLN A 27 -4.51 20.66 22.74
C GLN A 27 -5.83 19.89 22.85
N GLU A 28 -6.96 20.59 22.94
CA GLU A 28 -8.28 19.97 23.04
C GLU A 28 -8.62 19.14 21.81
N LEU A 29 -8.30 19.64 20.59
CA LEU A 29 -8.50 18.89 19.37
C LEU A 29 -7.64 17.61 19.33
N TYR A 30 -6.38 17.69 19.77
CA TYR A 30 -5.50 16.53 19.81
C TYR A 30 -6.00 15.49 20.83
N GLU A 31 -6.30 15.90 22.05
CA GLU A 31 -6.79 15.02 23.12
C GLU A 31 -8.12 14.36 22.72
N SER A 32 -9.08 15.16 22.24
CA SER A 32 -10.37 14.64 21.76
C SER A 32 -10.18 13.66 20.58
N GLY A 33 -9.25 13.95 19.65
CA GLY A 33 -8.91 13.03 18.58
C GLY A 33 -8.37 11.70 19.12
N MET A 34 -7.46 11.73 20.09
CA MET A 34 -6.90 10.53 20.72
C MET A 34 -7.94 9.75 21.51
N ASP A 35 -8.87 10.41 22.20
CA ASP A 35 -9.99 9.76 22.90
C ASP A 35 -10.88 9.00 21.90
N TYR A 36 -11.21 9.63 20.76
CA TYR A 36 -11.96 8.95 19.71
C TYR A 36 -11.19 7.78 19.08
N MET A 37 -9.86 7.84 18.99
CA MET A 37 -9.04 6.70 18.59
C MET A 37 -9.20 5.51 19.55
N GLN A 38 -9.18 5.77 20.88
CA GLN A 38 -9.37 4.74 21.91
C GLN A 38 -10.79 4.15 21.86
N GLU A 39 -11.80 4.98 21.58
CA GLU A 39 -13.19 4.55 21.39
C GLU A 39 -13.44 3.84 20.06
N LYS A 40 -12.42 3.72 19.18
CA LYS A 40 -12.52 3.19 17.80
C LYS A 40 -13.49 3.98 16.91
N ARG A 41 -13.69 5.25 17.21
CA ARG A 41 -14.53 6.18 16.44
C ARG A 41 -13.66 6.98 15.48
N TYR A 42 -13.01 6.25 14.58
CA TYR A 42 -11.91 6.75 13.75
C TYR A 42 -12.31 7.96 12.89
N SER A 43 -13.50 7.95 12.28
CA SER A 43 -13.96 9.10 11.49
C SER A 43 -14.10 10.39 12.33
N ARG A 44 -14.39 10.32 13.64
CA ARG A 44 -14.39 11.49 14.51
C ARG A 44 -12.98 11.92 14.91
N ALA A 45 -12.07 10.95 15.07
CA ALA A 45 -10.67 11.26 15.29
C ALA A 45 -10.07 11.99 14.08
N GLU A 46 -10.36 11.52 12.87
CA GLU A 46 -9.97 12.17 11.60
C GLU A 46 -10.42 13.64 11.58
N ASP A 47 -11.71 13.92 11.86
CA ASP A 47 -12.25 15.28 11.90
C ASP A 47 -11.47 16.20 12.84
N ASN A 48 -11.12 15.71 14.04
CA ASN A 48 -10.37 16.50 15.01
C ASN A 48 -8.92 16.75 14.58
N PHE A 49 -8.24 15.72 14.07
CA PHE A 49 -6.86 15.88 13.57
C PHE A 49 -6.79 16.77 12.34
N LEU A 50 -7.76 16.71 11.43
CA LEU A 50 -7.88 17.61 10.29
C LEU A 50 -8.09 19.05 10.75
N LYS A 51 -9.03 19.30 11.68
CA LYS A 51 -9.25 20.62 12.25
C LYS A 51 -7.99 21.18 12.91
N LEU A 52 -7.26 20.33 13.66
CA LEU A 52 -6.00 20.75 14.28
C LEU A 52 -4.98 21.16 13.22
N LYS A 53 -4.76 20.35 12.21
CA LYS A 53 -3.84 20.61 11.12
C LYS A 53 -4.18 21.92 10.37
N ASP A 54 -5.47 22.14 10.08
CA ASP A 54 -5.94 23.29 9.31
C ASP A 54 -5.90 24.59 10.12
N ARG A 55 -6.32 24.55 11.38
CA ARG A 55 -6.41 25.77 12.23
C ARG A 55 -5.10 26.11 12.93
N TYR A 56 -4.27 25.11 13.21
CA TYR A 56 -3.04 25.26 14.01
C TYR A 56 -1.82 24.65 13.32
N PRO A 57 -1.52 25.03 12.05
CA PRO A 57 -0.46 24.38 11.26
C PRO A 57 0.95 24.51 11.89
N PHE A 58 1.16 25.52 12.74
CA PHE A 58 2.44 25.76 13.43
C PHE A 58 2.47 25.27 14.87
N SER A 59 1.43 24.55 15.32
CA SER A 59 1.44 23.98 16.66
C SER A 59 2.48 22.86 16.78
N PRO A 60 3.17 22.71 17.91
CA PRO A 60 4.03 21.56 18.17
C PRO A 60 3.27 20.21 18.21
N LEU A 61 1.95 20.25 18.26
CA LEU A 61 1.08 19.06 18.20
C LEU A 61 0.75 18.64 16.77
N THR A 62 0.91 19.54 15.78
CA THR A 62 0.52 19.26 14.38
C THR A 62 1.25 18.07 13.81
N PRO A 63 2.58 17.89 13.96
CA PRO A 63 3.24 16.69 13.45
C PRO A 63 2.73 15.39 14.09
N LYS A 64 2.33 15.44 15.35
CA LYS A 64 1.72 14.28 16.03
C LYS A 64 0.32 13.99 15.52
N ALA A 65 -0.48 15.03 15.28
CA ALA A 65 -1.82 14.91 14.73
C ALA A 65 -1.80 14.40 13.27
N GLU A 66 -0.82 14.78 12.47
CA GLU A 66 -0.64 14.30 11.10
C GLU A 66 -0.37 12.78 11.05
N ILE A 67 0.49 12.28 11.94
CA ILE A 67 0.72 10.83 12.07
C ILE A 67 -0.56 10.13 12.56
N ALA A 68 -1.19 10.67 13.62
CA ALA A 68 -2.41 10.12 14.17
C ALA A 68 -3.59 10.12 13.17
N LEU A 69 -3.62 11.09 12.24
CA LEU A 69 -4.57 11.11 11.13
C LEU A 69 -4.33 9.92 10.18
N GLY A 70 -3.07 9.66 9.81
CA GLY A 70 -2.71 8.47 9.03
C GLY A 70 -3.11 7.17 9.74
N ASP A 71 -2.88 7.09 11.06
CA ASP A 71 -3.28 5.95 11.88
C ASP A 71 -4.81 5.78 11.94
N ALA A 72 -5.55 6.89 12.04
CA ALA A 72 -7.01 6.87 12.02
C ALA A 72 -7.55 6.34 10.70
N TYR A 73 -7.04 6.82 9.57
CA TYR A 73 -7.39 6.29 8.25
C TYR A 73 -7.06 4.81 8.11
N TYR A 74 -5.88 4.39 8.57
CA TYR A 74 -5.47 2.98 8.50
C TYR A 74 -6.42 2.09 9.32
N LEU A 75 -6.78 2.49 10.52
CA LEU A 75 -7.67 1.73 11.41
C LEU A 75 -9.13 1.75 10.94
N ASP A 76 -9.54 2.79 10.20
CA ASP A 76 -10.86 2.88 9.53
C ASP A 76 -10.88 2.13 8.17
N ALA A 77 -9.80 1.41 7.86
CA ALA A 77 -9.60 0.70 6.58
C ALA A 77 -9.63 1.59 5.32
N LYS A 78 -9.45 2.89 5.48
CA LYS A 78 -9.25 3.88 4.42
C LYS A 78 -7.76 3.90 4.02
N TYR A 79 -7.30 2.79 3.43
CA TYR A 79 -5.87 2.59 3.18
C TYR A 79 -5.25 3.57 2.18
N PRO A 80 -5.92 3.96 1.07
CA PRO A 80 -5.41 5.00 0.19
C PRO A 80 -5.18 6.33 0.92
N GLU A 81 -6.16 6.78 1.71
CA GLU A 81 -6.09 8.02 2.49
C GLU A 81 -4.99 7.96 3.55
N ALA A 82 -4.77 6.78 4.15
CA ALA A 82 -3.66 6.56 5.09
C ALA A 82 -2.30 6.73 4.39
N VAL A 83 -2.14 6.15 3.19
CA VAL A 83 -0.91 6.31 2.38
C VAL A 83 -0.66 7.78 2.08
N ASP A 84 -1.68 8.52 1.65
CA ASP A 84 -1.56 9.94 1.33
C ASP A 84 -1.18 10.78 2.56
N ALA A 85 -1.81 10.53 3.72
CA ALA A 85 -1.51 11.24 4.96
C ALA A 85 -0.06 10.99 5.44
N TYR A 86 0.41 9.75 5.41
CA TYR A 86 1.79 9.42 5.76
C TYR A 86 2.81 9.99 4.77
N LYS A 87 2.50 10.00 3.48
CA LYS A 87 3.34 10.58 2.45
C LYS A 87 3.46 12.09 2.59
N GLU A 88 2.36 12.75 2.96
CA GLU A 88 2.37 14.18 3.28
C GLU A 88 3.25 14.46 4.49
N PHE A 89 3.11 13.68 5.58
CA PHE A 89 3.98 13.80 6.76
C PHE A 89 5.47 13.65 6.39
N GLU A 90 5.82 12.64 5.62
CA GLU A 90 7.20 12.44 5.17
C GLU A 90 7.73 13.64 4.38
N THR A 91 6.89 14.23 3.54
CA THR A 91 7.25 15.39 2.72
C THR A 91 7.47 16.65 3.57
N LEU A 92 6.62 16.87 4.58
CA LEU A 92 6.70 18.03 5.46
C LEU A 92 7.78 17.88 6.53
N HIS A 93 8.08 16.67 6.96
CA HIS A 93 8.97 16.37 8.09
C HIS A 93 10.06 15.33 7.75
N PRO A 94 10.88 15.51 6.69
CA PRO A 94 11.80 14.48 6.19
C PRO A 94 12.89 14.07 7.19
N SER A 95 13.19 14.94 8.18
CA SER A 95 14.18 14.66 9.23
C SER A 95 13.56 14.20 10.55
N SER A 96 12.26 13.89 10.56
CA SER A 96 11.59 13.45 11.77
C SER A 96 12.07 12.05 12.21
N PRO A 97 12.29 11.83 13.51
CA PRO A 97 12.60 10.49 14.03
C PRO A 97 11.46 9.48 13.82
N GLN A 98 10.26 9.93 13.45
CA GLN A 98 9.10 9.10 13.16
C GLN A 98 9.08 8.55 11.71
N ILE A 99 10.02 8.95 10.85
CA ILE A 99 10.05 8.48 9.46
C ILE A 99 10.08 6.94 9.34
N PRO A 100 10.84 6.19 10.15
CA PRO A 100 10.78 4.72 10.10
C PRO A 100 9.38 4.16 10.37
N TYR A 101 8.65 4.72 11.32
CA TYR A 101 7.26 4.36 11.60
C TYR A 101 6.36 4.66 10.39
N VAL A 102 6.45 5.87 9.87
CA VAL A 102 5.63 6.33 8.74
C VAL A 102 5.87 5.47 7.50
N LEU A 103 7.12 5.16 7.16
CA LEU A 103 7.45 4.27 6.04
C LEU A 103 6.87 2.87 6.23
N PHE A 104 6.96 2.34 7.46
CA PHE A 104 6.42 1.03 7.78
C PHE A 104 4.90 1.00 7.62
N GLN A 105 4.20 1.97 8.18
CA GLN A 105 2.73 2.05 8.12
C GLN A 105 2.24 2.33 6.70
N MET A 106 2.92 3.17 5.94
CA MET A 106 2.61 3.42 4.51
C MET A 106 2.75 2.12 3.69
N GLY A 107 3.81 1.35 3.93
CA GLY A 107 3.99 0.03 3.32
C GLY A 107 2.88 -0.96 3.72
N GLN A 108 2.50 -0.99 5.00
CA GLN A 108 1.39 -1.83 5.47
C GLN A 108 0.06 -1.42 4.85
N ALA A 109 -0.23 -0.11 4.75
CA ALA A 109 -1.44 0.41 4.13
C ALA A 109 -1.53 0.03 2.63
N ASN A 110 -0.43 0.13 1.89
CA ASN A 110 -0.36 -0.34 0.51
C ASN A 110 -0.58 -1.87 0.41
N LEU A 111 0.04 -2.65 1.29
CA LEU A 111 -0.14 -4.10 1.31
C LEU A 111 -1.57 -4.52 1.67
N LYS A 112 -2.28 -3.75 2.50
CA LYS A 112 -3.70 -3.99 2.83
C LYS A 112 -4.65 -3.75 1.65
N GLN A 113 -4.23 -3.03 0.62
CA GLN A 113 -5.00 -2.83 -0.60
C GLN A 113 -4.93 -4.02 -1.56
N PHE A 114 -4.10 -5.03 -1.28
CA PHE A 114 -4.09 -6.28 -2.02
C PHE A 114 -5.48 -6.93 -1.98
N ARG A 115 -5.99 -7.34 -3.15
CA ARG A 115 -7.30 -8.02 -3.29
C ARG A 115 -7.12 -9.48 -3.73
N THR A 116 -6.67 -9.65 -4.96
CA THR A 116 -6.51 -10.98 -5.58
C THR A 116 -5.29 -11.00 -6.50
N ILE A 117 -4.75 -12.18 -6.76
CA ILE A 117 -3.53 -12.36 -7.56
C ILE A 117 -3.72 -12.13 -9.05
N ASP A 118 -4.95 -12.16 -9.56
CA ASP A 118 -5.29 -11.96 -10.98
C ASP A 118 -5.32 -10.48 -11.39
N LEU A 119 -5.40 -9.57 -10.42
CA LEU A 119 -5.33 -8.12 -10.64
C LEU A 119 -3.90 -7.61 -10.70
N ARG A 120 -3.73 -6.37 -11.18
CA ARG A 120 -2.44 -5.66 -11.11
C ARG A 120 -2.01 -5.49 -9.66
N GLN A 121 -0.72 -5.67 -9.41
CA GLN A 121 -0.12 -5.68 -8.07
C GLN A 121 0.67 -4.39 -7.77
N ASP A 122 0.19 -3.23 -8.29
CA ASP A 122 0.93 -1.96 -8.16
C ASP A 122 1.11 -1.57 -6.69
N ASN A 123 0.05 -1.69 -5.87
CA ASN A 123 0.12 -1.38 -4.43
C ASN A 123 1.10 -2.31 -3.68
N VAL A 124 1.19 -3.59 -4.07
CA VAL A 124 2.14 -4.54 -3.45
C VAL A 124 3.58 -4.20 -3.85
N LYS A 125 3.81 -3.72 -5.08
CA LYS A 125 5.13 -3.25 -5.53
C LYS A 125 5.55 -2.00 -4.77
N GLU A 126 4.64 -1.02 -4.63
CA GLU A 126 4.90 0.19 -3.85
C GLU A 126 5.18 -0.14 -2.37
N ALA A 127 4.43 -1.07 -1.78
CA ALA A 127 4.70 -1.56 -0.44
C ALA A 127 6.11 -2.15 -0.32
N LEU A 128 6.52 -2.98 -1.28
CA LEU A 128 7.84 -3.60 -1.33
C LEU A 128 8.96 -2.56 -1.42
N GLU A 129 8.80 -1.53 -2.26
CA GLU A 129 9.76 -0.42 -2.39
C GLU A 129 9.90 0.36 -1.08
N LEU A 130 8.78 0.66 -0.39
CA LEU A 130 8.79 1.33 0.91
C LEU A 130 9.51 0.50 1.98
N PHE A 131 9.28 -0.80 2.02
CA PHE A 131 9.97 -1.70 2.95
C PHE A 131 11.45 -1.83 2.65
N TYR A 132 11.88 -1.89 1.39
CA TYR A 132 13.30 -1.86 1.03
C TYR A 132 13.94 -0.54 1.43
N ARG A 133 13.30 0.60 1.18
CA ARG A 133 13.79 1.92 1.60
C ARG A 133 13.93 2.01 3.12
N LEU A 134 12.97 1.47 3.87
CA LEU A 134 13.05 1.40 5.33
C LEU A 134 14.23 0.53 5.79
N GLN A 135 14.42 -0.64 5.20
CA GLN A 135 15.50 -1.56 5.53
C GLN A 135 16.90 -0.95 5.24
N GLU A 136 17.03 -0.27 4.11
CA GLU A 136 18.28 0.34 3.68
C GLU A 136 18.63 1.59 4.50
N SER A 137 17.65 2.50 4.67
CA SER A 137 17.89 3.77 5.34
C SER A 137 17.88 3.69 6.87
N TYR A 138 17.14 2.72 7.43
CA TYR A 138 16.94 2.58 8.88
C TYR A 138 17.11 1.14 9.38
N PRO A 139 18.24 0.49 9.12
CA PRO A 139 18.44 -0.96 9.40
C PRO A 139 18.39 -1.32 10.90
N LYS A 140 18.55 -0.32 11.78
CA LYS A 140 18.52 -0.49 13.25
C LYS A 140 17.19 -0.05 13.87
N SER A 141 16.16 0.27 13.06
CA SER A 141 14.85 0.65 13.59
C SER A 141 14.17 -0.53 14.27
N GLU A 142 13.28 -0.26 15.21
CA GLU A 142 12.44 -1.28 15.85
C GLU A 142 11.56 -2.06 14.85
N TYR A 143 11.28 -1.47 13.67
CA TYR A 143 10.49 -2.08 12.59
C TYR A 143 11.29 -3.05 11.72
N SER A 144 12.62 -3.15 11.87
CA SER A 144 13.51 -3.90 10.97
C SER A 144 13.07 -5.36 10.79
N LYS A 145 12.73 -6.07 11.89
CA LYS A 145 12.26 -7.46 11.81
C LYS A 145 10.91 -7.57 11.10
N ALA A 146 9.93 -6.75 11.48
CA ALA A 146 8.61 -6.74 10.87
C ALA A 146 8.66 -6.33 9.39
N THR A 147 9.64 -5.50 9.02
CA THR A 147 9.91 -5.11 7.64
C THR A 147 10.40 -6.30 6.82
N GLN A 148 11.30 -7.14 7.34
CA GLN A 148 11.76 -8.35 6.65
C GLN A 148 10.59 -9.32 6.37
N ASP A 149 9.74 -9.55 7.35
CA ASP A 149 8.55 -10.39 7.21
C ASP A 149 7.58 -9.81 6.15
N SER A 150 7.44 -8.48 6.11
CA SER A 150 6.59 -7.78 5.15
C SER A 150 7.18 -7.83 3.73
N ILE A 151 8.49 -7.69 3.57
CA ILE A 151 9.21 -7.88 2.29
C ILE A 151 8.93 -9.30 1.75
N TYR A 152 9.13 -10.31 2.60
CA TYR A 152 8.87 -11.69 2.19
C TYR A 152 7.42 -11.89 1.73
N LYS A 153 6.46 -11.34 2.48
CA LYS A 153 5.04 -11.38 2.13
C LYS A 153 4.74 -10.70 0.79
N CYS A 154 5.28 -9.52 0.54
CA CYS A 154 5.12 -8.82 -0.75
C CYS A 154 5.71 -9.65 -1.89
N ARG A 155 6.93 -10.16 -1.73
CA ARG A 155 7.61 -10.98 -2.73
C ARG A 155 6.84 -12.26 -3.04
N LYS A 156 6.26 -12.90 -2.01
CA LYS A 156 5.40 -14.07 -2.17
C LYS A 156 4.17 -13.75 -3.03
N ILE A 157 3.44 -12.67 -2.72
CA ILE A 157 2.27 -12.25 -3.50
C ILE A 157 2.64 -11.95 -4.96
N LEU A 158 3.76 -11.25 -5.19
CA LEU A 158 4.25 -10.96 -6.53
C LEU A 158 4.66 -12.22 -7.30
N ALA A 159 5.31 -13.18 -6.63
CA ALA A 159 5.62 -14.47 -7.23
C ALA A 159 4.35 -15.27 -7.59
N GLU A 160 3.35 -15.30 -6.72
CA GLU A 160 2.05 -15.93 -6.98
C GLU A 160 1.35 -15.31 -8.20
N HIS A 161 1.38 -13.99 -8.33
CA HIS A 161 0.84 -13.31 -9.50
C HIS A 161 1.57 -13.71 -10.79
N GLU A 162 2.91 -13.73 -10.78
CA GLU A 162 3.70 -14.14 -11.94
C GLU A 162 3.46 -15.63 -12.31
N ILE A 163 3.28 -16.51 -11.31
CA ILE A 163 2.89 -17.92 -11.52
C ILE A 163 1.51 -17.98 -12.17
N PHE A 164 0.53 -17.23 -11.68
CA PHE A 164 -0.81 -17.17 -12.26
C PHE A 164 -0.76 -16.79 -13.75
N VAL A 165 0.05 -15.80 -14.11
CA VAL A 165 0.23 -15.36 -15.49
C VAL A 165 0.97 -16.42 -16.32
N ALA A 166 2.01 -17.06 -15.77
CA ALA A 166 2.75 -18.13 -16.44
C ALA A 166 1.86 -19.35 -16.72
N ASP A 167 1.06 -19.77 -15.74
CA ASP A 167 0.10 -20.86 -15.85
C ASP A 167 -1.00 -20.57 -16.88
N PHE A 168 -1.42 -19.32 -17.01
CA PHE A 168 -2.33 -18.90 -18.07
C PHE A 168 -1.70 -19.08 -19.46
N PHE A 169 -0.45 -18.68 -19.64
CA PHE A 169 0.25 -18.89 -20.91
C PHE A 169 0.45 -20.39 -21.20
N TRP A 170 0.76 -21.19 -20.18
CA TRP A 170 0.87 -22.63 -20.34
C TRP A 170 -0.46 -23.24 -20.81
N ARG A 171 -1.58 -22.93 -20.14
CA ARG A 171 -2.92 -23.44 -20.48
C ARG A 171 -3.41 -23.00 -21.87
N THR A 172 -2.94 -21.85 -22.34
CA THR A 172 -3.29 -21.32 -23.66
C THR A 172 -2.27 -21.72 -24.73
N HIS A 173 -1.42 -22.74 -24.45
CA HIS A 173 -0.41 -23.28 -25.36
C HIS A 173 0.63 -22.27 -25.86
N LYS A 174 0.80 -21.14 -25.16
CA LYS A 174 1.85 -20.15 -25.41
C LYS A 174 3.13 -20.52 -24.66
N TYR A 175 3.68 -21.69 -24.97
CA TYR A 175 4.75 -22.33 -24.19
C TYR A 175 6.02 -21.48 -24.07
N GLY A 176 6.44 -20.77 -25.13
CA GLY A 176 7.57 -19.86 -25.06
C GLY A 176 7.37 -18.71 -24.07
N SER A 177 6.16 -18.11 -24.05
CA SER A 177 5.82 -17.06 -23.07
C SER A 177 5.76 -17.62 -21.65
N ALA A 178 5.19 -18.81 -21.46
CA ALA A 178 5.15 -19.48 -20.16
C ALA A 178 6.57 -19.76 -19.65
N TRP A 179 7.43 -20.32 -20.48
CA TRP A 179 8.82 -20.63 -20.15
C TRP A 179 9.58 -19.39 -19.68
N HIS A 180 9.54 -18.29 -20.43
CA HIS A 180 10.20 -17.04 -20.05
C HIS A 180 9.67 -16.49 -18.74
N ARG A 181 8.37 -16.60 -18.47
CA ARG A 181 7.77 -16.18 -17.19
C ARG A 181 8.26 -17.03 -16.02
N TYR A 182 8.30 -18.35 -16.16
CA TYR A 182 8.81 -19.22 -15.09
C TYR A 182 10.30 -18.96 -14.82
N LEU A 183 11.12 -18.70 -15.85
CA LEU A 183 12.51 -18.30 -15.65
C LEU A 183 12.61 -16.97 -14.88
N TYR A 184 11.81 -15.98 -15.27
CA TYR A 184 11.77 -14.69 -14.56
C TYR A 184 11.44 -14.88 -13.07
N ILE A 185 10.51 -15.79 -12.72
CA ILE A 185 10.18 -16.09 -11.33
C ILE A 185 11.38 -16.70 -10.61
N LEU A 186 12.10 -17.64 -11.21
CA LEU A 186 13.27 -18.27 -10.61
C LEU A 186 14.41 -17.28 -10.36
N GLU A 187 14.59 -16.32 -11.25
CA GLU A 187 15.61 -15.27 -11.14
C GLU A 187 15.26 -14.22 -10.09
N ASN A 188 14.01 -13.74 -10.07
CA ASN A 188 13.63 -12.59 -9.26
C ASN A 188 13.01 -12.96 -7.91
N TYR A 189 12.42 -14.16 -7.78
CA TYR A 189 11.72 -14.64 -6.58
C TYR A 189 12.23 -16.00 -6.10
N GLY A 190 13.48 -16.35 -6.43
CA GLY A 190 14.09 -17.64 -6.06
C GLY A 190 14.28 -17.87 -4.56
N ASP A 191 14.10 -16.83 -3.74
CA ASP A 191 14.07 -16.85 -2.28
C ASP A 191 12.72 -17.33 -1.72
N VAL A 192 11.64 -17.30 -2.52
CA VAL A 192 10.31 -17.81 -2.13
C VAL A 192 10.30 -19.33 -2.33
N VAL A 193 10.75 -20.04 -1.30
CA VAL A 193 11.04 -21.49 -1.35
C VAL A 193 9.82 -22.33 -1.72
N GLU A 194 8.60 -21.92 -1.28
CA GLU A 194 7.35 -22.65 -1.46
C GLU A 194 7.03 -22.96 -2.94
N PHE A 195 7.43 -22.11 -3.86
CA PHE A 195 7.09 -22.25 -5.28
C PHE A 195 8.24 -22.75 -6.15
N LYS A 196 9.44 -22.80 -5.61
CA LYS A 196 10.68 -23.04 -6.37
C LYS A 196 10.65 -24.34 -7.18
N ASP A 197 10.25 -25.42 -6.59
CA ASP A 197 10.24 -26.74 -7.26
C ASP A 197 9.13 -26.83 -8.30
N TYR A 198 7.95 -26.28 -7.99
CA TYR A 198 6.86 -26.17 -8.96
C TYR A 198 7.29 -25.37 -10.19
N VAL A 199 7.80 -24.16 -9.97
CA VAL A 199 8.19 -23.23 -11.04
C VAL A 199 9.31 -23.83 -11.91
N ARG A 200 10.32 -24.48 -11.30
CA ARG A 200 11.38 -25.17 -12.03
C ARG A 200 10.84 -26.23 -12.95
N LYS A 201 9.98 -27.10 -12.42
CA LYS A 201 9.35 -28.19 -13.18
C LYS A 201 8.51 -27.66 -14.35
N GLN A 202 7.73 -26.60 -14.10
CA GLN A 202 6.92 -25.97 -15.14
C GLN A 202 7.77 -25.27 -16.19
N ALA A 203 8.89 -24.67 -15.82
CA ALA A 203 9.85 -24.08 -16.75
C ALA A 203 10.41 -25.15 -17.70
N GLU A 204 10.83 -26.30 -17.16
CA GLU A 204 11.34 -27.43 -17.95
C GLU A 204 10.29 -27.97 -18.94
N TYR A 205 9.05 -28.19 -18.46
CA TYR A 205 7.96 -28.64 -19.34
C TYR A 205 7.62 -27.60 -20.43
N SER A 206 7.57 -26.33 -20.06
CA SER A 206 7.28 -25.25 -21.00
C SER A 206 8.35 -25.16 -22.08
N TYR A 207 9.63 -25.31 -21.72
CA TYR A 207 10.72 -25.34 -22.67
C TYR A 207 10.60 -26.52 -23.66
N PHE A 208 10.32 -27.73 -23.15
CA PHE A 208 10.16 -28.90 -23.97
C PHE A 208 9.03 -28.76 -24.99
N GLU A 209 7.84 -28.34 -24.57
CA GLU A 209 6.70 -28.13 -25.46
C GLU A 209 6.94 -26.96 -26.44
N TYR A 210 7.66 -25.93 -26.03
CA TYR A 210 8.08 -24.85 -26.92
C TYR A 210 9.00 -25.33 -28.04
N GLN A 211 10.02 -26.14 -27.71
CA GLN A 211 10.92 -26.71 -28.70
C GLN A 211 10.20 -27.66 -29.68
N LYS A 212 9.24 -28.42 -29.15
CA LYS A 212 8.40 -29.29 -29.97
C LYS A 212 7.52 -28.49 -30.95
N ALA A 213 6.88 -27.42 -30.46
CA ALA A 213 6.07 -26.53 -31.29
C ALA A 213 6.88 -25.86 -32.40
N LEU A 214 8.09 -25.37 -32.10
CA LEU A 214 9.03 -24.84 -33.11
C LEU A 214 9.37 -25.88 -34.17
N SER A 215 9.63 -27.11 -33.78
CA SER A 215 9.98 -28.19 -34.74
C SER A 215 8.79 -28.61 -35.61
N GLU A 216 7.55 -28.50 -35.10
CA GLU A 216 6.33 -28.72 -35.88
C GLU A 216 6.09 -27.59 -36.89
N GLU A 217 6.25 -26.35 -36.48
CA GLU A 217 6.17 -25.19 -37.40
C GLU A 217 7.20 -25.22 -38.52
N GLU A 218 8.43 -25.66 -38.23
CA GLU A 218 9.45 -25.90 -39.27
C GLU A 218 9.06 -27.01 -40.24
N ARG A 219 8.53 -28.12 -39.75
CA ARG A 219 8.04 -29.22 -40.60
C ARG A 219 6.86 -28.77 -41.45
N GLU A 220 5.90 -28.06 -40.92
CA GLU A 220 4.77 -27.51 -41.70
C GLU A 220 5.27 -26.51 -42.79
N ARG A 221 6.22 -25.64 -42.46
CA ARG A 221 6.83 -24.72 -43.41
C ARG A 221 7.51 -25.43 -44.57
N VAL A 222 8.27 -26.48 -44.27
CA VAL A 222 8.93 -27.31 -45.29
C VAL A 222 7.89 -28.06 -46.12
N GLN A 223 6.89 -28.69 -45.51
CA GLN A 223 5.83 -29.38 -46.23
C GLN A 223 5.02 -28.46 -47.15
N TRP A 224 4.73 -27.24 -46.67
CA TRP A 224 4.00 -26.23 -47.46
C TRP A 224 4.80 -25.77 -48.69
N THR A 225 6.11 -25.63 -48.53
CA THR A 225 7.03 -25.30 -49.64
C THR A 225 7.07 -26.41 -50.68
N TRP A 226 7.13 -27.70 -50.27
CA TRP A 226 7.06 -28.83 -51.17
C TRP A 226 5.72 -28.97 -51.91
N LYS A 227 4.60 -28.78 -51.22
CA LYS A 227 3.26 -28.77 -51.82
C LYS A 227 3.09 -27.67 -52.85
N ARG A 228 3.75 -26.53 -52.66
CA ARG A 228 3.73 -25.40 -53.61
C ARG A 228 4.58 -25.68 -54.83
N LEU A 229 5.75 -26.28 -54.66
CA LEU A 229 6.62 -26.72 -55.74
C LEU A 229 5.96 -27.78 -56.63
N LEU A 230 5.31 -28.79 -56.03
CA LEU A 230 4.61 -29.85 -56.75
C LEU A 230 3.33 -29.37 -57.49
N LYS A 231 2.80 -28.20 -57.19
CA LYS A 231 1.71 -27.60 -57.94
C LYS A 231 2.18 -26.90 -59.25
N TRP A 232 3.47 -26.71 -59.41
CA TRP A 232 4.08 -26.05 -60.57
C TRP A 232 4.76 -27.04 -61.51
N LEU A 233 4.83 -28.30 -61.15
CA LEU A 233 5.23 -29.43 -61.98
C LEU A 233 3.98 -30.15 -62.53
#